data_fd75950d6e5931c8dabad1626b0cd4d8
#
_entry.id   fd75950d6e5931c8dabad1626b0cd4d8
#
_cell.length_a   1.000
_cell.length_b   1.000
_cell.length_c   1.000
_cell.angle_alpha   90.00
_cell.angle_beta   90.00
_cell.angle_gamma   90.00
#
_symmetry.space_group_name_H-M   'P 1'
#
loop_
_entity.id
_entity.type
_entity.pdbx_description
1 polymer ?
#
loop_
_entity_poly.entity_id
_entity_poly.type
_entity_poly.pdbx_seq_one_letter_code
_entity_poly.pdbx_strand_id
1 'polypeptide(L)'
;MARKSRKETAAVAVQEADAACRAAIYVRLSVEDTHTHSVSIETQQMIIARYLEQYPEISVYDTYIDNGATGTNFHRPGFQQMLSDIEAGHVNCVIVKDLSRLGRNTIDTGYYIEQYFRIRNIRFIAVNENFDTAAPEDAHSGIIIPLRNMINEAYALDIGRKIKAQQRQAMKDGKFIGARTPYGYLKAEDDCHQLIIDPVAAVVVQRMFRWASEGAGLNTIAVRLNEAGILTPSHYKKMQGKITHENLLGSGKWQTRTVGVILRSEVYTGDLVQGQTKTVDHRQVKADAEEWTVVRDTHEAIISREQFAAVQEILNQTASRAKAREVKAYTPNLLKGKVFCAHCGGSLHRQRNIRKKSDDVYFYHCLSQSRISKDACPGVTIREDALLDMLADMLQDALDTALGQYTLSLAELPRQADDRAELREKITSRKQEIQRLRGIVRSLYENLVQGVLTKDEYFDYKEKYESRIADLAVEMEQLEDGLRTMDAKAEQHRALEQDAAQIKTDRALTGALIERLIDRIEVSHDKQITVRYRFQSEFETYAEVLEQCRNM
;
A
#
# COMPACT_ATOMS: atom_id res chain seq x y z
N MET A 1 -41.59 -62.64 6.68
CA MET A 1 -42.32 -61.69 5.81
C MET A 1 -41.55 -60.40 5.75
N ALA A 2 -40.81 -60.17 4.67
CA ALA A 2 -39.91 -59.03 4.50
C ALA A 2 -40.63 -57.93 3.70
N ARG A 3 -40.73 -56.74 4.28
CA ARG A 3 -41.25 -55.53 3.61
C ARG A 3 -40.12 -54.92 2.77
N LYS A 4 -40.25 -55.00 1.43
CA LYS A 4 -39.44 -54.24 0.47
C LYS A 4 -39.87 -52.76 0.50
N SER A 5 -38.97 -51.88 0.86
CA SER A 5 -39.10 -50.42 0.69
C SER A 5 -38.55 -50.09 -0.71
N ARG A 6 -39.42 -49.62 -1.58
CA ARG A 6 -39.06 -48.97 -2.86
C ARG A 6 -38.68 -47.52 -2.52
N LYS A 7 -37.41 -47.18 -2.63
CA LYS A 7 -36.97 -45.80 -2.84
C LYS A 7 -36.89 -45.58 -4.36
N GLU A 8 -37.84 -44.89 -4.89
CA GLU A 8 -37.73 -44.23 -6.18
C GLU A 8 -36.81 -43.02 -6.01
N THR A 9 -35.62 -43.10 -6.54
CA THR A 9 -34.75 -41.98 -6.78
C THR A 9 -35.29 -41.20 -7.96
N ALA A 10 -35.94 -40.08 -7.71
CA ALA A 10 -36.23 -39.09 -8.74
C ALA A 10 -34.91 -38.54 -9.25
N ALA A 11 -34.53 -38.89 -10.46
CA ALA A 11 -33.46 -38.23 -11.19
C ALA A 11 -33.95 -36.82 -11.50
N VAL A 12 -33.36 -35.84 -10.83
CA VAL A 12 -33.47 -34.43 -11.22
C VAL A 12 -32.71 -34.32 -12.55
N ALA A 13 -33.43 -34.21 -13.65
CA ALA A 13 -32.87 -33.83 -14.95
C ALA A 13 -32.37 -32.38 -14.80
N VAL A 14 -31.09 -32.24 -14.65
CA VAL A 14 -30.40 -30.96 -14.83
C VAL A 14 -30.54 -30.64 -16.31
N GLN A 15 -31.36 -29.67 -16.65
CA GLN A 15 -31.35 -29.06 -17.97
C GLN A 15 -29.97 -28.37 -18.11
N GLU A 16 -29.09 -28.98 -18.88
CA GLU A 16 -27.90 -28.34 -19.45
C GLU A 16 -28.40 -27.25 -20.40
N ALA A 17 -28.56 -26.05 -19.90
CA ALA A 17 -28.55 -24.87 -20.74
C ALA A 17 -27.14 -24.75 -21.30
N ASP A 18 -27.02 -24.84 -22.62
CA ASP A 18 -25.80 -24.69 -23.42
C ASP A 18 -25.28 -23.22 -23.30
N ALA A 19 -24.84 -22.84 -22.11
CA ALA A 19 -24.26 -21.55 -21.88
C ALA A 19 -22.81 -21.60 -22.41
N ALA A 20 -22.58 -20.94 -23.56
CA ALA A 20 -21.27 -20.80 -24.18
C ALA A 20 -20.19 -20.51 -23.11
N CYS A 21 -19.15 -21.34 -23.05
CA CYS A 21 -18.09 -21.22 -22.08
C CYS A 21 -17.26 -19.95 -22.38
N ARG A 22 -17.38 -18.91 -21.53
CA ARG A 22 -16.68 -17.63 -21.67
C ARG A 22 -15.52 -17.59 -20.69
N ALA A 23 -14.31 -17.74 -21.23
CA ALA A 23 -13.10 -17.91 -20.43
C ALA A 23 -12.35 -16.62 -20.18
N ALA A 24 -11.95 -16.39 -18.93
CA ALA A 24 -10.91 -15.47 -18.52
C ALA A 24 -9.55 -16.20 -18.55
N ILE A 25 -8.61 -15.72 -19.35
CA ILE A 25 -7.23 -16.19 -19.28
C ILE A 25 -6.51 -15.36 -18.21
N TYR A 26 -5.98 -16.02 -17.17
CA TYR A 26 -5.19 -15.34 -16.16
C TYR A 26 -3.71 -15.70 -16.23
N VAL A 27 -2.86 -14.68 -16.38
CA VAL A 27 -1.41 -14.81 -16.56
C VAL A 27 -0.69 -13.98 -15.52
N ARG A 28 0.33 -14.55 -14.89
CA ARG A 28 1.11 -13.84 -13.87
C ARG A 28 2.62 -14.08 -14.04
N LEU A 29 3.39 -13.00 -13.91
CA LEU A 29 4.84 -13.04 -13.83
C LEU A 29 5.29 -12.47 -12.48
N SER A 30 6.15 -13.19 -11.74
CA SER A 30 6.78 -12.64 -10.53
C SER A 30 8.03 -11.84 -10.88
N VAL A 31 8.45 -10.94 -9.97
CA VAL A 31 9.70 -10.15 -10.13
C VAL A 31 10.92 -11.07 -10.30
N GLU A 32 10.88 -12.27 -9.74
CA GLU A 32 11.96 -13.26 -9.80
C GLU A 32 12.02 -13.98 -11.17
N ASP A 33 10.88 -14.10 -11.87
CA ASP A 33 10.78 -14.82 -13.15
C ASP A 33 11.24 -13.96 -14.36
N THR A 34 11.52 -12.67 -14.16
CA THR A 34 11.91 -11.74 -15.26
C THR A 34 13.25 -12.06 -15.89
N HIS A 35 14.05 -12.94 -15.31
CA HIS A 35 15.40 -13.30 -15.80
C HIS A 35 15.49 -14.64 -16.55
N THR A 36 14.38 -15.39 -16.66
CA THR A 36 14.35 -16.67 -17.38
C THR A 36 13.44 -16.59 -18.60
N HIS A 37 14.00 -16.66 -19.80
CA HIS A 37 13.27 -16.61 -21.09
C HIS A 37 12.17 -17.68 -21.27
N SER A 38 12.11 -18.70 -20.41
CA SER A 38 11.16 -19.80 -20.52
C SER A 38 9.81 -19.58 -19.84
N VAL A 39 9.58 -18.44 -19.18
CA VAL A 39 8.39 -18.19 -18.35
C VAL A 39 7.72 -16.85 -18.67
N SER A 40 7.93 -16.31 -19.87
CA SER A 40 7.34 -15.03 -20.29
C SER A 40 5.80 -15.10 -20.31
N ILE A 41 5.16 -13.94 -20.25
CA ILE A 41 3.70 -13.80 -20.40
C ILE A 41 3.23 -14.41 -21.72
N GLU A 42 3.99 -14.13 -22.80
CA GLU A 42 3.72 -14.66 -24.14
C GLU A 42 3.76 -16.21 -24.16
N THR A 43 4.71 -16.82 -23.48
CA THR A 43 4.81 -18.28 -23.37
C THR A 43 3.60 -18.88 -22.67
N GLN A 44 3.10 -18.23 -21.61
CA GLN A 44 1.90 -18.69 -20.91
C GLN A 44 0.66 -18.58 -21.82
N GLN A 45 0.50 -17.47 -22.50
CA GLN A 45 -0.58 -17.26 -23.46
C GLN A 45 -0.54 -18.26 -24.61
N MET A 46 0.65 -18.54 -25.15
CA MET A 46 0.83 -19.54 -26.24
C MET A 46 0.41 -20.95 -25.81
N ILE A 47 0.77 -21.36 -24.59
CA ILE A 47 0.38 -22.68 -24.05
C ILE A 47 -1.14 -22.77 -23.90
N ILE A 48 -1.77 -21.72 -23.38
CA ILE A 48 -3.23 -21.67 -23.21
C ILE A 48 -3.93 -21.61 -24.59
N ALA A 49 -3.41 -20.84 -25.53
CA ALA A 49 -3.96 -20.78 -26.88
C ALA A 49 -3.93 -22.15 -27.57
N ARG A 50 -2.81 -22.88 -27.47
CA ARG A 50 -2.70 -24.24 -28.00
C ARG A 50 -3.66 -25.23 -27.34
N TYR A 51 -3.93 -25.05 -26.05
CA TYR A 51 -4.95 -25.85 -25.35
C TYR A 51 -6.34 -25.54 -25.89
N LEU A 52 -6.68 -24.26 -26.10
CA LEU A 52 -7.98 -23.83 -26.62
C LEU A 52 -8.25 -24.28 -28.05
N GLU A 53 -7.23 -24.54 -28.88
CA GLU A 53 -7.40 -25.15 -30.22
C GLU A 53 -8.05 -26.54 -30.16
N GLN A 54 -7.92 -27.25 -29.01
CA GLN A 54 -8.53 -28.57 -28.81
C GLN A 54 -9.96 -28.49 -28.23
N TYR A 55 -10.38 -27.29 -27.75
CA TYR A 55 -11.68 -27.07 -27.11
C TYR A 55 -12.38 -25.84 -27.71
N PRO A 56 -12.89 -25.97 -28.97
CA PRO A 56 -13.50 -24.86 -29.71
C PRO A 56 -14.79 -24.32 -29.07
N GLU A 57 -15.38 -25.04 -28.12
CA GLU A 57 -16.52 -24.62 -27.33
C GLU A 57 -16.21 -23.56 -26.30
N ILE A 58 -14.93 -23.32 -26.01
CA ILE A 58 -14.48 -22.29 -25.04
C ILE A 58 -14.14 -21.00 -25.80
N SER A 59 -14.91 -19.95 -25.59
CA SER A 59 -14.63 -18.62 -26.12
C SER A 59 -13.86 -17.79 -25.10
N VAL A 60 -12.81 -17.08 -25.52
CA VAL A 60 -12.05 -16.18 -24.64
C VAL A 60 -12.79 -14.86 -24.51
N TYR A 61 -13.13 -14.47 -23.29
CA TYR A 61 -13.71 -13.17 -22.98
C TYR A 61 -12.63 -12.10 -22.89
N ASP A 62 -11.63 -12.30 -22.01
CA ASP A 62 -10.50 -11.36 -21.84
C ASP A 62 -9.28 -12.08 -21.25
N THR A 63 -8.12 -11.39 -21.30
CA THR A 63 -6.86 -11.84 -20.74
C THR A 63 -6.37 -10.87 -19.66
N TYR A 64 -6.30 -11.36 -18.41
CA TYR A 64 -5.89 -10.59 -17.24
C TYR A 64 -4.43 -10.85 -16.91
N ILE A 65 -3.65 -9.79 -16.82
CA ILE A 65 -2.19 -9.87 -16.68
C ILE A 65 -1.73 -9.15 -15.43
N ASP A 66 -1.02 -9.86 -14.54
CA ASP A 66 -0.34 -9.28 -13.39
C ASP A 66 1.17 -9.46 -13.55
N ASN A 67 1.86 -8.41 -13.93
CA ASN A 67 3.31 -8.38 -14.10
C ASN A 67 4.00 -7.79 -12.87
N GLY A 68 5.01 -8.49 -12.33
CA GLY A 68 5.74 -8.07 -11.14
C GLY A 68 5.00 -8.29 -9.81
N ALA A 69 3.89 -9.05 -9.82
CA ALA A 69 3.13 -9.34 -8.61
C ALA A 69 3.60 -10.64 -7.94
N THR A 70 3.77 -10.60 -6.60
CA THR A 70 4.09 -11.80 -5.81
C THR A 70 2.94 -12.80 -5.82
N GLY A 71 3.25 -14.10 -5.81
CA GLY A 71 2.22 -15.17 -5.74
C GLY A 71 1.61 -15.38 -4.35
N THR A 72 2.00 -14.58 -3.35
CA THR A 72 1.66 -14.79 -1.94
C THR A 72 0.38 -14.10 -1.48
N ASN A 73 -0.18 -13.17 -2.25
CA ASN A 73 -1.46 -12.53 -1.97
C ASN A 73 -2.31 -12.42 -3.24
N PHE A 74 -3.60 -12.13 -3.09
CA PHE A 74 -4.57 -11.99 -4.18
C PHE A 74 -5.02 -10.53 -4.42
N HIS A 75 -4.41 -9.55 -3.77
CA HIS A 75 -4.63 -8.12 -4.03
C HIS A 75 -3.80 -7.65 -5.22
N ARG A 76 -4.16 -8.13 -6.41
CA ARG A 76 -3.50 -7.83 -7.69
C ARG A 76 -4.51 -7.21 -8.64
N PRO A 77 -4.17 -6.13 -9.36
CA PRO A 77 -5.11 -5.40 -10.21
C PRO A 77 -5.81 -6.29 -11.25
N GLY A 78 -5.04 -7.11 -12.01
CA GLY A 78 -5.60 -8.00 -13.02
C GLY A 78 -6.48 -9.10 -12.41
N PHE A 79 -6.08 -9.67 -11.27
CA PHE A 79 -6.89 -10.66 -10.57
C PHE A 79 -8.20 -10.07 -10.03
N GLN A 80 -8.17 -8.87 -9.46
CA GLN A 80 -9.37 -8.19 -8.95
C GLN A 80 -10.33 -7.82 -10.09
N GLN A 81 -9.82 -7.38 -11.24
CA GLN A 81 -10.64 -7.12 -12.41
C GLN A 81 -11.31 -8.39 -12.92
N MET A 82 -10.58 -9.51 -12.99
CA MET A 82 -11.14 -10.83 -13.33
C MET A 82 -12.29 -11.21 -12.38
N LEU A 83 -12.12 -11.01 -11.05
CA LEU A 83 -13.19 -11.28 -10.09
C LEU A 83 -14.41 -10.40 -10.31
N SER A 84 -14.22 -9.12 -10.63
CA SER A 84 -15.32 -8.20 -10.96
C SER A 84 -16.10 -8.65 -12.18
N ASP A 85 -15.43 -9.13 -13.24
CA ASP A 85 -16.08 -9.64 -14.45
C ASP A 85 -16.78 -10.99 -14.23
N ILE A 86 -16.28 -11.80 -13.29
CA ILE A 86 -16.97 -12.99 -12.81
C ILE A 86 -18.26 -12.59 -12.07
N GLU A 87 -18.20 -11.60 -11.18
CA GLU A 87 -19.35 -11.11 -10.41
C GLU A 87 -20.41 -10.45 -11.31
N ALA A 88 -19.98 -9.77 -12.37
CA ALA A 88 -20.84 -9.22 -13.40
C ALA A 88 -21.46 -10.31 -14.34
N GLY A 89 -21.05 -11.56 -14.19
CA GLY A 89 -21.54 -12.67 -15.02
C GLY A 89 -20.99 -12.68 -16.45
N HIS A 90 -19.95 -11.92 -16.75
CA HIS A 90 -19.30 -11.92 -18.07
C HIS A 90 -18.44 -13.15 -18.29
N VAL A 91 -17.84 -13.69 -17.22
CA VAL A 91 -16.92 -14.83 -17.21
C VAL A 91 -17.54 -15.99 -16.44
N ASN A 92 -17.53 -17.20 -17.01
CA ASN A 92 -17.95 -18.44 -16.36
C ASN A 92 -16.87 -19.54 -16.38
N CYS A 93 -15.69 -19.22 -16.90
CA CYS A 93 -14.52 -20.10 -16.91
C CYS A 93 -13.25 -19.32 -16.63
N VAL A 94 -12.31 -19.88 -15.86
CA VAL A 94 -10.98 -19.31 -15.61
C VAL A 94 -9.94 -20.30 -16.07
N ILE A 95 -9.00 -19.87 -16.91
CA ILE A 95 -7.93 -20.70 -17.44
C ILE A 95 -6.58 -20.14 -17.02
N VAL A 96 -5.74 -20.99 -16.44
CA VAL A 96 -4.35 -20.67 -16.10
C VAL A 96 -3.41 -21.68 -16.73
N LYS A 97 -2.16 -21.30 -16.97
CA LYS A 97 -1.14 -22.24 -17.44
C LYS A 97 -0.89 -23.35 -16.42
N ASP A 98 -0.71 -22.97 -15.15
CA ASP A 98 -0.47 -23.85 -14.02
C ASP A 98 -1.02 -23.25 -12.72
N LEU A 99 -1.24 -24.10 -11.69
CA LEU A 99 -1.82 -23.68 -10.42
C LEU A 99 -0.99 -22.59 -9.72
N SER A 100 0.32 -22.53 -9.95
CA SER A 100 1.19 -21.53 -9.35
C SER A 100 0.93 -20.11 -9.90
N ARG A 101 0.29 -20.01 -11.08
CA ARG A 101 -0.12 -18.71 -11.65
C ARG A 101 -1.30 -18.12 -10.90
N LEU A 102 -2.24 -18.95 -10.45
CA LEU A 102 -3.33 -18.51 -9.59
C LEU A 102 -2.79 -18.00 -8.24
N GLY A 103 -2.03 -18.83 -7.51
CA GLY A 103 -1.42 -18.45 -6.23
C GLY A 103 -0.39 -19.45 -5.75
N ARG A 104 0.52 -19.01 -4.88
CA ARG A 104 1.51 -19.86 -4.18
C ARG A 104 1.10 -20.18 -2.75
N ASN A 105 0.09 -19.49 -2.21
CA ASN A 105 -0.47 -19.77 -0.90
C ASN A 105 -1.54 -20.85 -1.03
N THR A 106 -1.32 -21.98 -0.38
CA THR A 106 -2.19 -23.17 -0.42
C THR A 106 -3.60 -22.87 0.08
N ILE A 107 -3.73 -22.06 1.14
CA ILE A 107 -5.02 -21.77 1.79
C ILE A 107 -5.87 -20.90 0.87
N ASP A 108 -5.31 -19.81 0.36
CA ASP A 108 -6.05 -18.86 -0.46
C ASP A 108 -6.36 -19.46 -1.84
N THR A 109 -5.41 -20.20 -2.44
CA THR A 109 -5.64 -20.88 -3.73
C THR A 109 -6.74 -21.93 -3.61
N GLY A 110 -6.73 -22.72 -2.52
CA GLY A 110 -7.79 -23.68 -2.22
C GLY A 110 -9.14 -23.01 -2.03
N TYR A 111 -9.20 -21.88 -1.31
CA TYR A 111 -10.43 -21.10 -1.13
C TYR A 111 -11.03 -20.68 -2.48
N TYR A 112 -10.22 -20.12 -3.41
CA TYR A 112 -10.73 -19.70 -4.70
C TYR A 112 -11.22 -20.88 -5.53
N ILE A 113 -10.49 -21.99 -5.59
CA ILE A 113 -10.86 -23.16 -6.43
C ILE A 113 -12.05 -23.92 -5.82
N GLU A 114 -11.99 -24.24 -4.51
CA GLU A 114 -12.98 -25.13 -3.90
C GLU A 114 -14.23 -24.41 -3.40
N GLN A 115 -14.14 -23.11 -3.08
CA GLN A 115 -15.28 -22.35 -2.56
C GLN A 115 -15.73 -21.26 -3.53
N TYR A 116 -14.89 -20.28 -3.85
CA TYR A 116 -15.32 -19.10 -4.59
C TYR A 116 -15.80 -19.45 -6.01
N PHE A 117 -15.02 -20.20 -6.78
CA PHE A 117 -15.39 -20.60 -8.15
C PHE A 117 -16.51 -21.63 -8.13
N ARG A 118 -16.47 -22.61 -7.23
CA ARG A 118 -17.48 -23.66 -7.12
C ARG A 118 -18.87 -23.10 -6.77
N ILE A 119 -18.98 -22.21 -5.79
CA ILE A 119 -20.25 -21.60 -5.38
C ILE A 119 -20.88 -20.79 -6.53
N ARG A 120 -20.05 -20.18 -7.37
CA ARG A 120 -20.48 -19.37 -8.53
C ARG A 120 -20.59 -20.15 -9.83
N ASN A 121 -20.42 -21.47 -9.79
CA ASN A 121 -20.40 -22.35 -10.98
C ASN A 121 -19.38 -21.90 -12.04
N ILE A 122 -18.22 -21.42 -11.62
CA ILE A 122 -17.12 -21.05 -12.51
C ILE A 122 -16.25 -22.28 -12.74
N ARG A 123 -16.13 -22.68 -14.02
CA ARG A 123 -15.18 -23.73 -14.43
C ARG A 123 -13.76 -23.22 -14.27
N PHE A 124 -12.88 -24.00 -13.65
CA PHE A 124 -11.48 -23.65 -13.49
C PHE A 124 -10.59 -24.70 -14.15
N ILE A 125 -9.66 -24.24 -15.02
CA ILE A 125 -8.77 -25.10 -15.81
C ILE A 125 -7.33 -24.69 -15.56
N ALA A 126 -6.47 -25.64 -15.17
CA ALA A 126 -5.02 -25.49 -15.10
C ALA A 126 -4.38 -26.45 -16.12
N VAL A 127 -3.85 -25.88 -17.21
CA VAL A 127 -3.46 -26.62 -18.42
C VAL A 127 -2.34 -27.64 -18.16
N ASN A 128 -1.27 -27.21 -17.48
CA ASN A 128 -0.10 -28.09 -17.25
C ASN A 128 -0.40 -29.26 -16.30
N GLU A 129 -1.31 -29.04 -15.34
CA GLU A 129 -1.72 -30.09 -14.40
C GLU A 129 -2.83 -30.98 -14.96
N ASN A 130 -3.32 -30.66 -16.15
CA ASN A 130 -4.50 -31.30 -16.74
C ASN A 130 -5.69 -31.33 -15.75
N PHE A 131 -5.86 -30.20 -15.04
CA PHE A 131 -6.88 -30.04 -14.02
C PHE A 131 -8.04 -29.23 -14.58
N ASP A 132 -9.26 -29.78 -14.48
CA ASP A 132 -10.50 -29.15 -14.96
C ASP A 132 -11.62 -29.46 -13.99
N THR A 133 -12.22 -28.46 -13.36
CA THR A 133 -13.32 -28.63 -12.40
C THR A 133 -14.62 -29.18 -13.01
N ALA A 134 -14.76 -29.21 -14.34
CA ALA A 134 -15.88 -29.84 -15.04
C ALA A 134 -15.68 -31.36 -15.28
N ALA A 135 -14.46 -31.87 -15.05
CA ALA A 135 -14.21 -33.31 -15.17
C ALA A 135 -14.85 -34.09 -13.99
N PRO A 136 -15.15 -35.40 -14.16
CA PRO A 136 -15.79 -36.23 -13.13
C PRO A 136 -15.03 -36.18 -11.77
N GLU A 137 -15.77 -36.22 -10.66
CA GLU A 137 -15.22 -36.05 -9.29
C GLU A 137 -14.11 -37.05 -8.93
N ASP A 138 -14.07 -38.23 -9.55
CA ASP A 138 -13.02 -39.24 -9.34
C ASP A 138 -11.63 -38.78 -9.83
N ALA A 139 -11.54 -37.76 -10.69
CA ALA A 139 -10.29 -37.20 -11.19
C ALA A 139 -9.70 -36.13 -10.24
N HIS A 140 -10.47 -35.65 -9.29
CA HIS A 140 -10.15 -34.49 -8.44
C HIS A 140 -10.36 -34.76 -6.96
N SER A 141 -9.77 -35.84 -6.42
CA SER A 141 -9.83 -36.05 -4.98
C SER A 141 -9.22 -34.84 -4.26
N GLY A 142 -9.95 -34.22 -3.31
CA GLY A 142 -9.57 -32.99 -2.58
C GLY A 142 -8.23 -33.06 -1.84
N ILE A 143 -7.49 -34.16 -1.98
CA ILE A 143 -6.16 -34.39 -1.43
C ILE A 143 -5.06 -33.99 -2.44
N ILE A 144 -5.31 -34.07 -3.76
CA ILE A 144 -4.26 -33.83 -4.78
C ILE A 144 -3.84 -32.37 -4.85
N ILE A 145 -4.79 -31.44 -4.76
CA ILE A 145 -4.49 -29.99 -4.83
C ILE A 145 -3.68 -29.52 -3.61
N PRO A 146 -4.09 -29.80 -2.35
CA PRO A 146 -3.28 -29.48 -1.18
C PRO A 146 -1.89 -30.12 -1.22
N LEU A 147 -1.79 -31.38 -1.67
CA LEU A 147 -0.51 -32.08 -1.75
C LEU A 147 0.42 -31.43 -2.80
N ARG A 148 -0.06 -31.09 -3.99
CA ARG A 148 0.74 -30.39 -5.01
C ARG A 148 1.20 -29.02 -4.55
N ASN A 149 0.29 -28.25 -3.92
CA ASN A 149 0.66 -26.95 -3.36
C ASN A 149 1.72 -27.08 -2.27
N MET A 150 1.61 -28.08 -1.39
CA MET A 150 2.61 -28.38 -0.36
C MET A 150 3.95 -28.80 -0.97
N ILE A 151 3.94 -29.59 -2.04
CA ILE A 151 5.14 -29.95 -2.78
C ILE A 151 5.78 -28.72 -3.43
N ASN A 152 4.98 -27.85 -4.08
CA ASN A 152 5.46 -26.61 -4.70
C ASN A 152 6.06 -25.65 -3.67
N GLU A 153 5.45 -25.54 -2.49
CA GLU A 153 5.98 -24.75 -1.38
C GLU A 153 7.30 -25.33 -0.86
N ALA A 154 7.37 -26.65 -0.68
CA ALA A 154 8.59 -27.34 -0.29
C ALA A 154 9.73 -27.15 -1.31
N TYR A 155 9.40 -27.21 -2.62
CA TYR A 155 10.35 -26.90 -3.69
C TYR A 155 10.84 -25.44 -3.63
N ALA A 156 9.95 -24.48 -3.44
CA ALA A 156 10.32 -23.08 -3.34
C ALA A 156 11.24 -22.82 -2.13
N LEU A 157 10.97 -23.48 -1.00
CA LEU A 157 11.82 -23.42 0.20
C LEU A 157 13.19 -24.06 -0.04
N ASP A 158 13.24 -25.21 -0.71
CA ASP A 158 14.50 -25.89 -1.02
C ASP A 158 15.35 -25.07 -2.00
N ILE A 159 14.77 -24.55 -3.07
CA ILE A 159 15.44 -23.64 -4.01
C ILE A 159 15.95 -22.41 -3.26
N GLY A 160 15.13 -21.80 -2.41
CA GLY A 160 15.54 -20.65 -1.60
C GLY A 160 16.72 -20.97 -0.67
N ARG A 161 16.77 -22.16 -0.07
CA ARG A 161 17.91 -22.63 0.76
C ARG A 161 19.17 -22.82 -0.09
N LYS A 162 19.06 -23.43 -1.26
CA LYS A 162 20.18 -23.65 -2.19
C LYS A 162 20.77 -22.33 -2.68
N ILE A 163 19.93 -21.37 -3.10
CA ILE A 163 20.37 -20.03 -3.51
C ILE A 163 21.09 -19.33 -2.35
N LYS A 164 20.53 -19.35 -1.14
CA LYS A 164 21.18 -18.75 0.04
C LYS A 164 22.51 -19.42 0.36
N ALA A 165 22.61 -20.75 0.25
CA ALA A 165 23.85 -21.48 0.46
C ALA A 165 24.91 -21.10 -0.59
N GLN A 166 24.54 -21.03 -1.87
CA GLN A 166 25.42 -20.61 -2.95
C GLN A 166 25.88 -19.15 -2.77
N GLN A 167 24.97 -18.24 -2.39
CA GLN A 167 25.34 -16.86 -2.09
C GLN A 167 26.31 -16.77 -0.91
N ARG A 168 26.10 -17.53 0.16
CA ARG A 168 27.03 -17.57 1.30
C ARG A 168 28.41 -18.09 0.89
N GLN A 169 28.46 -19.11 0.04
CA GLN A 169 29.74 -19.62 -0.47
C GLN A 169 30.44 -18.56 -1.34
N ALA A 170 29.72 -17.92 -2.26
CA ALA A 170 30.27 -16.86 -3.08
C ALA A 170 30.82 -15.68 -2.23
N MET A 171 30.12 -15.31 -1.14
CA MET A 171 30.64 -14.30 -0.19
C MET A 171 31.97 -14.74 0.43
N LYS A 172 32.06 -16.01 0.88
CA LYS A 172 33.31 -16.56 1.47
C LYS A 172 34.46 -16.62 0.47
N ASP A 173 34.13 -16.83 -0.81
CA ASP A 173 35.11 -16.83 -1.91
C ASP A 173 35.53 -15.39 -2.33
N GLY A 174 35.11 -14.36 -1.59
CA GLY A 174 35.45 -12.97 -1.88
C GLY A 174 34.70 -12.37 -3.08
N LYS A 175 33.64 -13.00 -3.56
CA LYS A 175 32.82 -12.51 -4.66
C LYS A 175 31.80 -11.47 -4.21
N PHE A 176 31.69 -10.37 -4.92
CA PHE A 176 30.67 -9.36 -4.67
C PHE A 176 29.31 -9.85 -5.18
N ILE A 177 28.36 -10.07 -4.27
CA ILE A 177 27.01 -10.56 -4.63
C ILE A 177 25.94 -9.45 -4.66
N GLY A 178 26.29 -8.22 -4.33
CA GLY A 178 25.34 -7.11 -4.31
C GLY A 178 24.77 -6.81 -5.69
N ALA A 179 23.47 -6.55 -5.78
CA ALA A 179 22.82 -6.13 -7.02
C ALA A 179 23.37 -4.80 -7.53
N ARG A 180 23.74 -3.89 -6.61
CA ARG A 180 24.27 -2.56 -6.92
C ARG A 180 25.67 -2.40 -6.34
N THR A 181 26.61 -1.94 -7.17
CA THR A 181 27.97 -1.63 -6.72
C THR A 181 27.97 -0.47 -5.72
N PRO A 182 28.92 -0.43 -4.78
CA PRO A 182 29.21 0.78 -4.01
C PRO A 182 29.56 1.96 -4.93
N TYR A 183 29.32 3.18 -4.48
CA TYR A 183 29.72 4.38 -5.23
C TYR A 183 31.24 4.46 -5.28
N GLY A 184 31.83 4.65 -6.44
CA GLY A 184 33.28 4.57 -6.64
C GLY A 184 33.76 3.25 -7.26
N TYR A 185 32.85 2.25 -7.40
CA TYR A 185 33.15 0.98 -8.04
C TYR A 185 32.14 0.62 -9.14
N LEU A 186 32.60 -0.12 -10.11
CA LEU A 186 31.86 -0.78 -11.19
C LEU A 186 32.01 -2.30 -11.05
N LYS A 187 31.19 -3.06 -11.74
CA LYS A 187 31.42 -4.49 -11.98
C LYS A 187 32.31 -4.65 -13.19
N ALA A 188 33.26 -5.57 -13.16
CA ALA A 188 34.04 -5.92 -14.33
C ALA A 188 33.12 -6.48 -15.43
N GLU A 189 33.52 -6.30 -16.69
CA GLU A 189 32.73 -6.75 -17.84
C GLU A 189 32.76 -8.27 -18.00
N ASP A 190 33.89 -8.89 -17.66
CA ASP A 190 34.15 -10.34 -17.71
C ASP A 190 33.66 -11.10 -16.47
N ASP A 191 33.62 -10.45 -15.29
CA ASP A 191 33.08 -11.04 -14.05
C ASP A 191 32.22 -10.04 -13.26
N CYS A 192 30.92 -10.26 -13.27
CA CYS A 192 29.96 -9.42 -12.55
C CYS A 192 30.11 -9.47 -11.01
N HIS A 193 30.96 -10.35 -10.48
CA HIS A 193 31.28 -10.47 -9.07
C HIS A 193 32.57 -9.74 -8.66
N GLN A 194 33.34 -9.28 -9.63
CA GLN A 194 34.56 -8.51 -9.43
C GLN A 194 34.26 -7.02 -9.42
N LEU A 195 34.77 -6.30 -8.40
CA LEU A 195 34.71 -4.85 -8.33
C LEU A 195 35.95 -4.23 -8.98
N ILE A 196 35.74 -3.24 -9.86
CA ILE A 196 36.78 -2.41 -10.45
C ILE A 196 36.54 -0.94 -10.11
N ILE A 197 37.60 -0.14 -10.02
CA ILE A 197 37.50 1.29 -9.69
C ILE A 197 36.78 2.04 -10.81
N ASP A 198 35.78 2.87 -10.42
CA ASP A 198 35.21 3.89 -11.30
C ASP A 198 36.04 5.16 -11.17
N PRO A 199 36.83 5.56 -12.19
CA PRO A 199 37.80 6.66 -12.08
C PRO A 199 37.14 8.00 -11.74
N VAL A 200 35.90 8.22 -12.15
CA VAL A 200 35.18 9.47 -11.90
C VAL A 200 34.62 9.50 -10.46
N ALA A 201 33.93 8.44 -10.07
CA ALA A 201 33.29 8.38 -8.74
C ALA A 201 34.30 8.13 -7.62
N ALA A 202 35.41 7.43 -7.89
CA ALA A 202 36.47 7.18 -6.90
C ALA A 202 37.14 8.48 -6.42
N VAL A 203 37.36 9.44 -7.29
CA VAL A 203 37.90 10.76 -6.93
C VAL A 203 37.00 11.48 -5.93
N VAL A 204 35.67 11.33 -6.07
CA VAL A 204 34.72 11.91 -5.12
C VAL A 204 34.84 11.23 -3.77
N VAL A 205 34.95 9.90 -3.74
CA VAL A 205 35.13 9.12 -2.50
C VAL A 205 36.43 9.54 -1.79
N GLN A 206 37.55 9.61 -2.51
CA GLN A 206 38.84 10.08 -1.96
C GLN A 206 38.71 11.48 -1.35
N ARG A 207 38.02 12.39 -2.03
CA ARG A 207 37.76 13.74 -1.51
C ARG A 207 36.93 13.73 -0.24
N MET A 208 35.92 12.87 -0.15
CA MET A 208 35.12 12.73 1.06
C MET A 208 35.95 12.25 2.25
N PHE A 209 36.78 11.24 2.07
CA PHE A 209 37.68 10.72 3.09
C PHE A 209 38.74 11.75 3.51
N ARG A 210 39.29 12.51 2.57
CA ARG A 210 40.21 13.61 2.88
C ARG A 210 39.55 14.66 3.79
N TRP A 211 38.39 15.15 3.41
CA TRP A 211 37.66 16.12 4.22
C TRP A 211 37.28 15.59 5.60
N ALA A 212 36.92 14.31 5.70
CA ALA A 212 36.65 13.66 6.98
C ALA A 212 37.93 13.60 7.87
N SER A 213 39.08 13.27 7.28
CA SER A 213 40.38 13.26 7.96
C SER A 213 40.79 14.67 8.45
N GLU A 214 40.42 15.71 7.71
CA GLU A 214 40.61 17.12 8.08
C GLU A 214 39.62 17.60 9.16
N GLY A 215 38.75 16.71 9.67
CA GLY A 215 37.77 17.01 10.71
C GLY A 215 36.44 17.59 10.23
N ALA A 216 36.16 17.60 8.93
CA ALA A 216 34.87 18.01 8.42
C ALA A 216 33.76 17.04 8.84
N GLY A 217 32.70 17.57 9.46
CA GLY A 217 31.52 16.77 9.84
C GLY A 217 30.75 16.25 8.64
N LEU A 218 29.99 15.16 8.81
CA LEU A 218 29.20 14.53 7.75
C LEU A 218 28.27 15.52 7.01
N ASN A 219 27.68 16.46 7.74
CA ASN A 219 26.82 17.49 7.18
C ASN A 219 27.60 18.46 6.29
N THR A 220 28.78 18.92 6.74
CA THR A 220 29.65 19.83 5.99
C THR A 220 30.10 19.19 4.68
N ILE A 221 30.42 17.89 4.72
CA ILE A 221 30.80 17.13 3.51
C ILE A 221 29.62 17.06 2.53
N ALA A 222 28.40 16.75 3.03
CA ALA A 222 27.21 16.71 2.19
C ALA A 222 26.92 18.07 1.52
N VAL A 223 27.03 19.16 2.27
CA VAL A 223 26.84 20.52 1.75
C VAL A 223 27.89 20.85 0.68
N ARG A 224 29.17 20.58 0.92
CA ARG A 224 30.25 20.81 -0.07
C ARG A 224 30.03 20.05 -1.37
N LEU A 225 29.52 18.79 -1.28
CA LEU A 225 29.19 17.97 -2.46
C LEU A 225 28.00 18.56 -3.23
N ASN A 226 26.99 19.07 -2.53
CA ASN A 226 25.82 19.72 -3.13
C ASN A 226 26.20 21.05 -3.81
N GLU A 227 27.01 21.88 -3.15
CA GLU A 227 27.51 23.17 -3.68
C GLU A 227 28.40 22.95 -4.92
N ALA A 228 29.17 21.87 -4.92
CA ALA A 228 29.98 21.48 -6.08
C ALA A 228 29.16 20.84 -7.22
N GLY A 229 27.85 20.70 -7.08
CA GLY A 229 26.97 20.09 -8.09
C GLY A 229 27.24 18.61 -8.38
N ILE A 230 27.90 17.90 -7.45
CA ILE A 230 28.28 16.49 -7.63
C ILE A 230 27.02 15.62 -7.51
N LEU A 231 26.78 14.76 -8.52
CA LEU A 231 25.62 13.87 -8.55
C LEU A 231 25.67 12.86 -7.38
N THR A 232 24.51 12.63 -6.77
CA THR A 232 24.36 11.56 -5.77
C THR A 232 24.58 10.19 -6.40
N PRO A 233 24.90 9.14 -5.62
CA PRO A 233 25.10 7.80 -6.15
C PRO A 233 23.98 7.29 -7.04
N SER A 234 22.71 7.57 -6.69
CA SER A 234 21.55 7.16 -7.48
C SER A 234 21.48 7.91 -8.83
N HIS A 235 21.67 9.24 -8.80
CA HIS A 235 21.63 10.07 -10.00
C HIS A 235 22.80 9.80 -10.94
N TYR A 236 24.00 9.54 -10.38
CA TYR A 236 25.15 9.12 -11.15
C TYR A 236 24.91 7.79 -11.88
N LYS A 237 24.32 6.81 -11.20
CA LYS A 237 23.92 5.53 -11.80
C LYS A 237 22.80 5.67 -12.84
N LYS A 238 21.87 6.62 -12.66
CA LYS A 238 20.87 6.94 -13.68
C LYS A 238 21.53 7.48 -14.93
N MET A 239 22.48 8.39 -14.76
CA MET A 239 23.26 8.92 -15.90
C MET A 239 24.02 7.82 -16.67
N GLN A 240 24.48 6.77 -15.96
CA GLN A 240 25.10 5.59 -16.58
C GLN A 240 24.09 4.59 -17.18
N GLY A 241 22.78 4.86 -17.14
CA GLY A 241 21.74 3.95 -17.62
C GLY A 241 21.48 2.72 -16.75
N LYS A 242 22.07 2.66 -15.55
CA LYS A 242 21.96 1.51 -14.62
C LYS A 242 20.72 1.56 -13.71
N ILE A 243 20.00 2.66 -13.67
CA ILE A 243 18.74 2.84 -12.93
C ILE A 243 17.72 3.44 -13.88
N THR A 244 16.61 2.76 -14.06
CA THR A 244 15.49 3.18 -14.93
C THR A 244 14.30 3.73 -14.16
N HIS A 245 14.11 3.33 -12.89
CA HIS A 245 12.95 3.72 -12.09
C HIS A 245 13.22 5.01 -11.29
N GLU A 246 12.36 6.00 -11.47
CA GLU A 246 12.47 7.31 -10.80
C GLU A 246 12.30 7.25 -9.29
N ASN A 247 11.47 6.35 -8.79
CA ASN A 247 11.25 6.15 -7.34
C ASN A 247 12.54 5.81 -6.55
N LEU A 248 13.60 5.38 -7.23
CA LEU A 248 14.89 5.03 -6.61
C LEU A 248 15.86 6.21 -6.52
N LEU A 249 15.53 7.37 -7.08
CA LEU A 249 16.46 8.50 -7.19
C LEU A 249 16.53 9.35 -5.91
N GLY A 250 15.45 9.44 -5.15
CA GLY A 250 15.35 10.31 -4.00
C GLY A 250 15.41 11.82 -4.39
N SER A 251 15.84 12.67 -3.47
CA SER A 251 15.84 14.15 -3.65
C SER A 251 16.91 14.69 -4.59
N GLY A 252 17.81 13.88 -5.09
CA GLY A 252 18.96 14.33 -5.90
C GLY A 252 20.03 15.10 -5.13
N LYS A 253 19.89 15.26 -3.82
CA LYS A 253 20.83 15.98 -2.96
C LYS A 253 21.56 15.02 -2.02
N TRP A 254 22.85 15.28 -1.83
CA TRP A 254 23.65 14.57 -0.83
C TRP A 254 23.11 14.84 0.57
N GLN A 255 22.96 13.78 1.33
CA GLN A 255 22.49 13.83 2.70
C GLN A 255 23.55 13.28 3.66
N THR A 256 23.53 13.74 4.88
CA THR A 256 24.41 13.29 5.97
C THR A 256 24.42 11.75 6.10
N ARG A 257 23.26 11.11 5.91
CA ARG A 257 23.14 9.64 5.95
C ARG A 257 23.93 8.96 4.83
N THR A 258 23.82 9.46 3.61
CA THR A 258 24.52 8.89 2.44
C THR A 258 26.04 9.02 2.60
N VAL A 259 26.51 10.18 3.03
CA VAL A 259 27.92 10.42 3.36
C VAL A 259 28.39 9.47 4.47
N GLY A 260 27.59 9.33 5.53
CA GLY A 260 27.91 8.46 6.66
C GLY A 260 27.97 6.96 6.31
N VAL A 261 27.14 6.50 5.37
CA VAL A 261 27.19 5.11 4.85
C VAL A 261 28.49 4.89 4.07
N ILE A 262 28.86 5.83 3.20
CA ILE A 262 30.09 5.74 2.40
C ILE A 262 31.33 5.73 3.32
N LEU A 263 31.46 6.68 4.23
CA LEU A 263 32.62 6.79 5.11
C LEU A 263 32.78 5.64 6.11
N ARG A 264 31.72 4.86 6.39
CA ARG A 264 31.75 3.68 7.28
C ARG A 264 31.91 2.35 6.56
N SER A 265 31.95 2.37 5.22
CA SER A 265 32.02 1.14 4.45
C SER A 265 33.46 0.70 4.23
N GLU A 266 33.82 -0.47 4.74
CA GLU A 266 35.15 -1.07 4.58
C GLU A 266 35.47 -1.45 3.13
N VAL A 267 34.48 -1.50 2.24
CA VAL A 267 34.67 -1.81 0.83
C VAL A 267 35.71 -0.90 0.16
N TYR A 268 35.89 0.31 0.66
CA TYR A 268 36.85 1.26 0.08
C TYR A 268 38.32 0.94 0.41
N THR A 269 38.55 0.05 1.37
CA THR A 269 39.91 -0.47 1.71
C THR A 269 40.30 -1.73 0.96
N GLY A 270 39.46 -2.20 0.00
CA GLY A 270 39.67 -3.44 -0.72
C GLY A 270 39.04 -4.66 -0.03
N ASP A 271 38.39 -4.48 1.10
CA ASP A 271 37.81 -5.56 1.89
C ASP A 271 36.29 -5.64 1.66
N LEU A 272 35.76 -6.84 1.44
CA LEU A 272 34.33 -7.07 1.32
C LEU A 272 33.73 -7.49 2.67
N VAL A 273 32.76 -6.71 3.15
CA VAL A 273 31.93 -7.04 4.30
C VAL A 273 30.49 -7.24 3.82
N GLN A 274 30.06 -8.48 3.74
CA GLN A 274 28.77 -8.86 3.21
C GLN A 274 27.92 -9.60 4.26
N GLY A 275 26.63 -9.82 3.99
CA GLY A 275 25.74 -10.48 4.93
C GLY A 275 25.30 -9.62 6.12
N GLN A 276 25.41 -8.28 6.02
CA GLN A 276 25.05 -7.34 7.10
C GLN A 276 23.53 -7.26 7.36
N THR A 277 22.71 -7.80 6.45
CA THR A 277 21.25 -7.85 6.60
C THR A 277 20.74 -9.26 6.30
N LYS A 278 19.70 -9.67 7.01
CA LYS A 278 18.96 -10.91 6.77
C LYS A 278 17.47 -10.63 6.63
N THR A 279 16.78 -11.46 5.87
CA THR A 279 15.32 -11.36 5.73
C THR A 279 14.66 -12.29 6.74
N VAL A 280 13.83 -11.71 7.62
CA VAL A 280 12.97 -12.40 8.58
C VAL A 280 11.54 -11.94 8.32
N ASP A 281 10.62 -12.86 8.12
CA ASP A 281 9.19 -12.56 7.86
C ASP A 281 8.98 -11.47 6.79
N HIS A 282 9.66 -11.63 5.65
CA HIS A 282 9.65 -10.70 4.50
C HIS A 282 10.20 -9.30 4.81
N ARG A 283 10.81 -9.07 5.98
CA ARG A 283 11.43 -7.80 6.36
C ARG A 283 12.94 -7.95 6.42
N GLN A 284 13.65 -6.96 5.90
CA GLN A 284 15.09 -6.89 6.07
C GLN A 284 15.42 -6.39 7.48
N VAL A 285 16.14 -7.19 8.25
CA VAL A 285 16.66 -6.85 9.57
C VAL A 285 18.18 -6.85 9.54
N LYS A 286 18.81 -6.10 10.42
CA LYS A 286 20.27 -6.13 10.57
C LYS A 286 20.69 -7.48 11.12
N ALA A 287 21.71 -8.09 10.51
CA ALA A 287 22.34 -9.30 11.03
C ALA A 287 23.35 -8.95 12.13
N ASP A 288 23.58 -9.90 13.03
CA ASP A 288 24.60 -9.74 14.07
C ASP A 288 25.98 -9.74 13.43
N ALA A 289 26.96 -9.05 14.04
CA ALA A 289 28.29 -8.89 13.46
C ALA A 289 29.02 -10.22 13.27
N GLU A 290 28.70 -11.23 14.07
CA GLU A 290 29.23 -12.60 13.97
C GLU A 290 28.75 -13.36 12.72
N GLU A 291 27.60 -12.96 12.17
CA GLU A 291 27.04 -13.54 10.93
C GLU A 291 27.61 -12.91 9.66
N TRP A 292 28.38 -11.82 9.78
CA TRP A 292 28.94 -11.14 8.62
C TRP A 292 30.07 -11.94 7.99
N THR A 293 30.14 -11.89 6.68
CA THR A 293 31.25 -12.47 5.93
C THR A 293 32.23 -11.37 5.56
N VAL A 294 33.44 -11.44 6.11
CA VAL A 294 34.52 -10.49 5.86
C VAL A 294 35.61 -11.20 5.09
N VAL A 295 35.91 -10.70 3.88
CA VAL A 295 37.03 -11.21 3.06
C VAL A 295 37.92 -10.03 2.67
N ARG A 296 39.21 -10.15 2.96
CA ARG A 296 40.19 -9.07 2.73
C ARG A 296 40.78 -9.13 1.34
N ASP A 297 41.23 -7.95 0.86
CA ASP A 297 42.02 -7.81 -0.39
C ASP A 297 41.34 -8.46 -1.62
N THR A 298 40.01 -8.28 -1.74
CA THR A 298 39.20 -8.83 -2.85
C THR A 298 39.23 -7.98 -4.11
N HIS A 299 39.54 -6.69 -3.99
CA HIS A 299 39.56 -5.74 -5.09
C HIS A 299 40.50 -4.55 -4.79
N GLU A 300 40.79 -3.72 -5.79
CA GLU A 300 41.65 -2.57 -5.64
C GLU A 300 41.05 -1.53 -4.68
N ALA A 301 41.86 -1.08 -3.70
CA ALA A 301 41.43 -0.12 -2.69
C ALA A 301 41.42 1.31 -3.25
N ILE A 302 40.36 2.09 -2.94
CA ILE A 302 40.28 3.53 -3.21
C ILE A 302 40.99 4.31 -2.09
N ILE A 303 40.96 3.80 -0.86
CA ILE A 303 41.44 4.45 0.37
C ILE A 303 42.37 3.50 1.11
N SER A 304 43.46 4.01 1.70
CA SER A 304 44.31 3.16 2.56
C SER A 304 43.62 2.80 3.88
N ARG A 305 43.99 1.66 4.45
CA ARG A 305 43.44 1.19 5.73
C ARG A 305 43.73 2.17 6.88
N GLU A 306 44.89 2.81 6.85
CA GLU A 306 45.29 3.80 7.86
C GLU A 306 44.35 5.04 7.79
N GLN A 307 44.10 5.54 6.58
CA GLN A 307 43.19 6.67 6.39
C GLN A 307 41.75 6.31 6.80
N PHE A 308 41.31 5.11 6.45
CA PHE A 308 40.00 4.62 6.88
C PHE A 308 39.89 4.55 8.41
N ALA A 309 40.87 3.93 9.08
CA ALA A 309 40.88 3.80 10.54
C ALA A 309 40.85 5.16 11.26
N ALA A 310 41.64 6.14 10.78
CA ALA A 310 41.63 7.49 11.30
C ALA A 310 40.26 8.16 11.20
N VAL A 311 39.59 8.00 10.05
CA VAL A 311 38.23 8.54 9.86
C VAL A 311 37.23 7.83 10.76
N GLN A 312 37.31 6.49 10.95
CA GLN A 312 36.41 5.78 11.88
C GLN A 312 36.56 6.29 13.31
N GLU A 313 37.79 6.57 13.76
CA GLU A 313 38.05 7.10 15.11
C GLU A 313 37.38 8.47 15.30
N ILE A 314 37.52 9.38 14.34
CA ILE A 314 36.87 10.70 14.36
C ILE A 314 35.34 10.55 14.41
N LEU A 315 34.77 9.68 13.60
CA LEU A 315 33.33 9.44 13.55
C LEU A 315 32.80 8.84 14.88
N ASN A 316 33.54 7.91 15.47
CA ASN A 316 33.18 7.26 16.72
C ASN A 316 33.26 8.23 17.90
N GLN A 317 34.32 9.06 17.97
CA GLN A 317 34.44 10.12 18.96
C GLN A 317 33.30 11.13 18.87
N THR A 318 32.90 11.50 17.64
CA THR A 318 31.78 12.41 17.43
C THR A 318 30.45 11.78 17.87
N ALA A 319 30.23 10.49 17.56
CA ALA A 319 29.04 9.75 17.99
C ALA A 319 28.98 9.59 19.53
N SER A 320 30.12 9.31 20.18
CA SER A 320 30.21 9.18 21.63
C SER A 320 29.92 10.50 22.34
N ARG A 321 30.46 11.63 21.85
CA ARG A 321 30.14 12.98 22.35
C ARG A 321 28.65 13.32 22.20
N ALA A 322 28.02 12.89 21.11
CA ALA A 322 26.58 13.09 20.89
C ALA A 322 25.74 12.26 21.87
N LYS A 323 26.13 11.01 22.16
CA LYS A 323 25.46 10.14 23.15
C LYS A 323 25.64 10.62 24.59
N ALA A 324 26.78 11.17 24.93
CA ALA A 324 27.09 11.68 26.28
C ALA A 324 26.34 12.97 26.65
N ARG A 325 25.68 13.63 25.66
CA ARG A 325 24.79 14.75 25.98
C ARG A 325 23.57 14.22 26.69
N GLU A 326 23.39 14.63 27.98
CA GLU A 326 22.17 14.33 28.72
C GLU A 326 20.94 14.78 27.94
N VAL A 327 20.08 13.82 27.60
CA VAL A 327 18.77 14.09 26.99
C VAL A 327 17.85 14.49 28.14
N LYS A 328 17.77 15.78 28.47
CA LYS A 328 16.71 16.29 29.35
C LYS A 328 15.37 15.99 28.73
N ALA A 329 14.35 15.68 29.56
CA ALA A 329 12.99 15.42 29.11
C ALA A 329 12.50 16.53 28.17
N TYR A 330 12.05 16.16 26.98
CA TYR A 330 11.43 17.06 26.02
C TYR A 330 9.95 17.22 26.33
N THR A 331 9.42 18.45 26.22
CA THR A 331 7.98 18.62 26.16
C THR A 331 7.42 17.93 24.91
N PRO A 332 6.24 17.33 24.98
CA PRO A 332 5.61 16.70 23.81
C PRO A 332 5.56 17.66 22.62
N ASN A 333 5.90 17.18 21.44
CA ASN A 333 5.78 17.97 20.22
C ASN A 333 4.37 17.83 19.66
N LEU A 334 3.51 18.82 19.92
CA LEU A 334 2.12 18.82 19.46
C LEU A 334 1.98 18.86 17.94
N LEU A 335 2.91 19.54 17.24
CA LEU A 335 2.89 19.74 15.78
C LEU A 335 3.79 18.74 15.03
N LYS A 336 4.11 17.59 15.63
CA LYS A 336 4.99 16.59 15.02
C LYS A 336 4.50 16.15 13.63
N GLY A 337 5.35 16.37 12.61
CA GLY A 337 5.04 15.95 11.23
C GLY A 337 4.05 16.84 10.50
N LYS A 338 3.59 17.95 11.09
CA LYS A 338 2.59 18.85 10.49
C LYS A 338 3.18 20.13 9.90
N VAL A 339 4.38 20.58 10.35
CA VAL A 339 4.94 21.89 9.98
C VAL A 339 5.97 21.76 8.88
N PHE A 340 5.77 22.52 7.80
CA PHE A 340 6.59 22.48 6.60
C PHE A 340 7.03 23.89 6.18
N CYS A 341 8.14 23.96 5.45
CA CYS A 341 8.62 25.20 4.85
C CYS A 341 7.86 25.47 3.53
N ALA A 342 7.23 26.63 3.40
CA ALA A 342 6.51 27.04 2.20
C ALA A 342 7.42 27.17 0.97
N HIS A 343 8.74 27.42 1.14
CA HIS A 343 9.66 27.60 0.03
C HIS A 343 10.22 26.31 -0.54
N CYS A 344 10.65 25.38 0.35
CA CYS A 344 11.30 24.13 -0.11
C CYS A 344 10.46 22.88 0.11
N GLY A 345 9.27 22.99 0.70
CA GLY A 345 8.39 21.86 1.01
C GLY A 345 8.92 20.93 2.10
N GLY A 346 10.11 21.15 2.63
CA GLY A 346 10.74 20.33 3.67
C GLY A 346 10.08 20.51 5.04
N SER A 347 10.00 19.42 5.82
CA SER A 347 9.52 19.49 7.21
C SER A 347 10.41 20.38 8.06
N LEU A 348 9.82 21.27 8.84
CA LEU A 348 10.53 22.09 9.79
C LEU A 348 10.97 21.27 11.01
N HIS A 349 12.19 21.51 11.46
CA HIS A 349 12.77 20.80 12.59
C HIS A 349 12.54 21.57 13.89
N ARG A 350 11.93 20.89 14.88
CA ARG A 350 11.76 21.46 16.23
C ARG A 350 13.08 21.40 16.99
N GLN A 351 13.62 22.54 17.37
CA GLN A 351 14.84 22.68 18.17
C GLN A 351 14.55 23.33 19.49
N ARG A 352 15.12 22.77 20.56
CA ARG A 352 15.09 23.32 21.90
C ARG A 352 16.24 24.31 22.09
N ASN A 353 15.95 25.50 22.59
CA ASN A 353 16.94 26.47 23.05
C ASN A 353 16.91 26.53 24.57
N ILE A 354 17.94 25.95 25.18
CA ILE A 354 18.08 25.87 26.65
C ILE A 354 18.53 27.21 27.17
N ARG A 355 17.73 27.83 28.03
CA ARG A 355 18.06 29.07 28.71
C ARG A 355 18.50 28.80 30.17
N LYS A 356 19.51 29.51 30.65
CA LYS A 356 20.06 29.31 32.02
C LYS A 356 19.15 29.85 33.13
N LYS A 357 18.28 30.84 32.86
CA LYS A 357 17.49 31.58 33.85
C LYS A 357 15.98 31.64 33.57
N SER A 358 15.49 30.96 32.54
CA SER A 358 14.07 30.95 32.15
C SER A 358 13.70 29.61 31.52
N ASP A 359 12.43 29.38 31.31
CA ASP A 359 11.93 28.17 30.62
C ASP A 359 12.54 27.99 29.23
N ASP A 360 12.71 26.74 28.84
CA ASP A 360 13.23 26.40 27.53
C ASP A 360 12.28 26.87 26.43
N VAL A 361 12.85 27.44 25.38
CA VAL A 361 12.07 27.90 24.22
C VAL A 361 12.32 26.97 23.06
N TYR A 362 11.25 26.63 22.36
CA TYR A 362 11.30 25.77 21.16
C TYR A 362 11.11 26.61 19.91
N PHE A 363 11.81 26.23 18.85
CA PHE A 363 11.75 26.85 17.54
C PHE A 363 11.55 25.76 16.48
N TYR A 364 10.76 26.08 15.47
CA TYR A 364 10.72 25.34 14.22
C TYR A 364 11.59 26.04 13.19
N HIS A 365 12.52 25.30 12.55
CA HIS A 365 13.34 25.87 11.50
C HIS A 365 13.57 24.92 10.33
N CYS A 366 13.73 25.54 9.15
CA CYS A 366 14.12 24.85 7.94
C CYS A 366 15.60 24.52 7.98
N LEU A 367 15.92 23.25 7.77
CA LEU A 367 17.32 22.79 7.75
C LEU A 367 17.91 22.69 6.33
N SER A 368 17.16 23.07 5.29
CA SER A 368 17.63 22.95 3.90
C SER A 368 18.88 23.76 3.63
N GLN A 369 18.93 24.99 4.17
CA GLN A 369 20.11 25.85 4.05
C GLN A 369 21.36 25.25 4.70
N SER A 370 21.21 24.63 5.87
CA SER A 370 22.32 24.05 6.61
C SER A 370 22.68 22.62 6.21
N ARG A 371 21.77 21.89 5.54
CA ARG A 371 21.93 20.47 5.19
C ARG A 371 22.13 20.21 3.69
N ILE A 372 21.64 21.10 2.82
CA ILE A 372 21.70 20.93 1.37
C ILE A 372 22.73 21.89 0.77
N SER A 373 22.42 23.18 0.76
CA SER A 373 23.30 24.27 0.33
C SER A 373 22.76 25.61 0.82
N LYS A 374 23.59 26.65 0.83
CA LYS A 374 23.20 28.00 1.28
C LYS A 374 22.02 28.57 0.47
N ASP A 375 21.97 28.26 -0.83
CA ASP A 375 20.96 28.77 -1.76
C ASP A 375 19.72 27.85 -1.88
N ALA A 376 19.67 26.74 -1.16
CA ALA A 376 18.59 25.76 -1.26
C ALA A 376 17.24 26.29 -0.74
N CYS A 377 17.28 27.27 0.18
CA CYS A 377 16.09 27.86 0.76
C CYS A 377 16.46 29.17 1.49
N PRO A 378 15.64 30.23 1.46
CA PRO A 378 15.89 31.46 2.24
C PRO A 378 15.90 31.21 3.75
N GLY A 379 15.48 30.01 4.19
CA GLY A 379 15.39 29.65 5.60
C GLY A 379 14.12 30.17 6.26
N VAL A 380 13.55 29.36 7.14
CA VAL A 380 12.37 29.73 7.95
C VAL A 380 12.70 29.41 9.39
N THR A 381 12.41 30.34 10.29
CA THR A 381 12.50 30.13 11.74
C THR A 381 11.32 30.80 12.43
N ILE A 382 10.58 30.03 13.21
CA ILE A 382 9.43 30.53 13.98
C ILE A 382 9.47 29.93 15.39
N ARG A 383 9.08 30.69 16.40
CA ARG A 383 8.92 30.20 17.78
C ARG A 383 7.67 29.31 17.86
N GLU A 384 7.76 28.24 18.65
CA GLU A 384 6.65 27.28 18.81
C GLU A 384 5.44 27.94 19.49
N ASP A 385 5.67 28.74 20.54
CA ASP A 385 4.61 29.43 21.25
C ASP A 385 3.86 30.43 20.33
N ALA A 386 4.60 31.26 19.59
CA ALA A 386 4.00 32.16 18.62
C ALA A 386 3.25 31.44 17.48
N LEU A 387 3.75 30.29 17.06
CA LEU A 387 3.08 29.45 16.05
C LEU A 387 1.77 28.87 16.62
N LEU A 388 1.79 28.37 17.84
CA LEU A 388 0.60 27.81 18.50
C LEU A 388 -0.48 28.88 18.75
N ASP A 389 -0.09 30.09 19.18
CA ASP A 389 -1.02 31.20 19.36
C ASP A 389 -1.71 31.59 18.05
N MET A 390 -0.92 31.77 16.98
CA MET A 390 -1.47 32.07 15.67
C MET A 390 -2.37 30.94 15.12
N LEU A 391 -2.01 29.69 15.36
CA LEU A 391 -2.81 28.54 14.95
C LEU A 391 -4.13 28.49 15.72
N ALA A 392 -4.16 28.85 17.00
CA ALA A 392 -5.39 28.91 17.78
C ALA A 392 -6.37 29.93 17.22
N ASP A 393 -5.87 31.14 16.89
CA ASP A 393 -6.70 32.18 16.27
C ASP A 393 -7.22 31.76 14.88
N MET A 394 -6.33 31.23 14.02
CA MET A 394 -6.70 30.77 12.67
C MET A 394 -7.68 29.58 12.70
N LEU A 395 -7.53 28.67 13.65
CA LEU A 395 -8.47 27.56 13.82
C LEU A 395 -9.83 28.04 14.29
N GLN A 396 -9.86 28.99 15.23
CA GLN A 396 -11.12 29.59 15.68
C GLN A 396 -11.87 30.26 14.54
N ASP A 397 -11.19 31.09 13.75
CA ASP A 397 -11.78 31.79 12.60
C ASP A 397 -12.28 30.79 11.53
N ALA A 398 -11.48 29.74 11.25
CA ALA A 398 -11.84 28.73 10.29
C ALA A 398 -13.06 27.89 10.74
N LEU A 399 -13.12 27.54 12.04
CA LEU A 399 -14.25 26.81 12.60
C LEU A 399 -15.49 27.68 12.68
N ASP A 400 -15.39 28.93 13.10
CA ASP A 400 -16.53 29.88 13.13
C ASP A 400 -17.07 30.11 11.70
N THR A 401 -16.19 30.19 10.70
CA THR A 401 -16.58 30.29 9.28
C THR A 401 -17.29 29.02 8.80
N ALA A 402 -16.72 27.86 9.07
CA ALA A 402 -17.28 26.57 8.68
C ALA A 402 -18.65 26.33 9.33
N LEU A 403 -18.77 26.60 10.64
CA LEU A 403 -20.03 26.51 11.38
C LEU A 403 -21.06 27.51 10.87
N GLY A 404 -20.63 28.74 10.54
CA GLY A 404 -21.50 29.77 9.94
C GLY A 404 -22.03 29.35 8.57
N GLN A 405 -21.19 28.82 7.69
CA GLN A 405 -21.61 28.31 6.38
C GLN A 405 -22.57 27.13 6.52
N TYR A 406 -22.31 26.21 7.47
CA TYR A 406 -23.21 25.10 7.74
C TYR A 406 -24.55 25.57 8.26
N THR A 407 -24.58 26.55 9.17
CA THR A 407 -25.83 27.13 9.71
C THR A 407 -26.63 27.84 8.61
N LEU A 408 -25.99 28.51 7.67
CA LEU A 408 -26.65 29.11 6.50
C LEU A 408 -27.21 28.03 5.57
N SER A 409 -26.48 26.97 5.31
CA SER A 409 -26.97 25.85 4.50
C SER A 409 -28.13 25.09 5.17
N LEU A 410 -28.17 25.04 6.51
CA LEU A 410 -29.29 24.48 7.28
C LEU A 410 -30.51 25.41 7.26
N ALA A 411 -30.32 26.74 7.25
CA ALA A 411 -31.40 27.68 7.20
C ALA A 411 -32.09 27.73 5.81
N GLU A 412 -31.35 27.41 4.74
CA GLU A 412 -31.89 27.20 3.38
C GLU A 412 -32.64 25.86 3.22
N LEU A 413 -32.47 24.92 4.14
CA LEU A 413 -33.19 23.65 4.20
C LEU A 413 -34.09 23.61 5.44
N PRO A 414 -35.25 24.28 5.41
CA PRO A 414 -36.21 24.18 6.51
C PRO A 414 -36.75 22.74 6.55
N ARG A 415 -36.36 21.93 7.53
CA ARG A 415 -37.03 20.66 7.90
C ARG A 415 -36.15 19.45 8.23
N GLN A 416 -34.86 19.59 8.53
CA GLN A 416 -34.03 18.36 8.80
C GLN A 416 -34.54 17.50 9.97
N ALA A 417 -35.19 18.06 10.98
CA ALA A 417 -35.80 17.25 12.04
C ALA A 417 -37.06 16.54 11.53
N ASP A 418 -37.86 17.22 10.71
CA ASP A 418 -39.07 16.68 10.07
C ASP A 418 -38.66 15.65 9.00
N ASP A 419 -37.60 15.92 8.20
CA ASP A 419 -37.12 15.02 7.17
C ASP A 419 -36.59 13.69 7.74
N ARG A 420 -35.91 13.72 8.91
CA ARG A 420 -35.50 12.49 9.61
C ARG A 420 -36.68 11.68 10.14
N ALA A 421 -37.67 12.35 10.70
CA ALA A 421 -38.89 11.69 11.17
C ALA A 421 -39.62 11.06 9.99
N GLU A 422 -39.74 11.79 8.88
CA GLU A 422 -40.36 11.32 7.65
C GLU A 422 -39.61 10.12 7.03
N LEU A 423 -38.27 10.17 6.98
CA LEU A 423 -37.46 9.03 6.51
C LEU A 423 -37.64 7.79 7.37
N ARG A 424 -37.66 7.93 8.70
CA ARG A 424 -37.92 6.82 9.63
C ARG A 424 -39.33 6.25 9.47
N GLU A 425 -40.29 7.09 9.24
CA GLU A 425 -41.67 6.68 8.97
C GLU A 425 -41.76 5.93 7.64
N LYS A 426 -41.13 6.44 6.56
CA LYS A 426 -41.03 5.75 5.27
C LYS A 426 -40.37 4.39 5.39
N ILE A 427 -39.25 4.29 6.08
CA ILE A 427 -38.55 3.01 6.33
C ILE A 427 -39.48 2.04 7.08
N THR A 428 -40.18 2.52 8.12
CA THR A 428 -41.10 1.71 8.90
C THR A 428 -42.26 1.21 8.06
N SER A 429 -42.83 2.09 7.23
CA SER A 429 -43.93 1.76 6.29
C SER A 429 -43.48 0.70 5.29
N ARG A 430 -42.27 0.83 4.68
CA ARG A 430 -41.74 -0.16 3.73
C ARG A 430 -41.47 -1.50 4.41
N LYS A 431 -40.96 -1.51 5.64
CA LYS A 431 -40.81 -2.74 6.43
C LYS A 431 -42.13 -3.46 6.67
N GLN A 432 -43.17 -2.72 7.02
CA GLN A 432 -44.50 -3.28 7.23
C GLN A 432 -45.09 -3.82 5.92
N GLU A 433 -44.93 -3.13 4.81
CA GLU A 433 -45.40 -3.57 3.49
C GLU A 433 -44.70 -4.86 3.04
N ILE A 434 -43.37 -4.94 3.20
CA ILE A 434 -42.60 -6.17 2.94
C ILE A 434 -43.10 -7.34 3.80
N GLN A 435 -43.35 -7.12 5.08
CA GLN A 435 -43.87 -8.17 5.95
C GLN A 435 -45.26 -8.63 5.54
N ARG A 436 -46.13 -7.69 5.14
CA ARG A 436 -47.47 -8.01 4.62
C ARG A 436 -47.38 -8.85 3.34
N LEU A 437 -46.54 -8.46 2.38
CA LEU A 437 -46.36 -9.21 1.14
C LEU A 437 -45.79 -10.61 1.37
N ARG A 438 -44.84 -10.76 2.29
CA ARG A 438 -44.32 -12.07 2.73
C ARG A 438 -45.43 -12.94 3.35
N GLY A 439 -46.32 -12.35 4.10
CA GLY A 439 -47.51 -13.04 4.63
C GLY A 439 -48.43 -13.55 3.50
N ILE A 440 -48.63 -12.72 2.45
CA ILE A 440 -49.41 -13.11 1.27
C ILE A 440 -48.72 -14.28 0.53
N VAL A 441 -47.44 -14.20 0.26
CA VAL A 441 -46.68 -15.28 -0.39
C VAL A 441 -46.81 -16.60 0.39
N ARG A 442 -46.80 -16.52 1.70
CA ARG A 442 -47.00 -17.69 2.55
C ARG A 442 -48.43 -18.28 2.42
N SER A 443 -49.46 -17.44 2.41
CA SER A 443 -50.85 -17.90 2.24
C SER A 443 -51.11 -18.43 0.82
N LEU A 444 -50.42 -17.95 -0.21
CA LEU A 444 -50.50 -18.55 -1.57
C LEU A 444 -50.04 -20.00 -1.58
N TYR A 445 -49.02 -20.36 -0.83
CA TYR A 445 -48.57 -21.74 -0.67
C TYR A 445 -49.62 -22.62 0.01
N GLU A 446 -50.25 -22.08 1.07
CA GLU A 446 -51.36 -22.79 1.78
C GLU A 446 -52.55 -23.05 0.83
N ASN A 447 -52.93 -22.04 0.03
CA ASN A 447 -54.00 -22.16 -0.96
C ASN A 447 -53.68 -23.16 -2.10
N LEU A 448 -52.41 -23.22 -2.51
CA LEU A 448 -51.96 -24.26 -3.48
C LEU A 448 -52.11 -25.67 -2.89
N VAL A 449 -51.70 -25.86 -1.64
CA VAL A 449 -51.81 -27.16 -0.93
C VAL A 449 -53.27 -27.58 -0.76
N GLN A 450 -54.18 -26.61 -0.52
CA GLN A 450 -55.61 -26.83 -0.39
C GLN A 450 -56.36 -27.03 -1.74
N GLY A 451 -55.65 -26.87 -2.87
CA GLY A 451 -56.24 -27.01 -4.19
C GLY A 451 -57.09 -25.81 -4.65
N VAL A 452 -57.01 -24.68 -3.98
CA VAL A 452 -57.72 -23.44 -4.29
C VAL A 452 -57.03 -22.70 -5.47
N LEU A 453 -55.71 -22.86 -5.61
CA LEU A 453 -54.93 -22.31 -6.72
C LEU A 453 -54.31 -23.42 -7.55
N THR A 454 -54.20 -23.18 -8.87
CA THR A 454 -53.41 -24.01 -9.79
C THR A 454 -51.92 -23.72 -9.60
N LYS A 455 -51.04 -24.62 -10.07
CA LYS A 455 -49.59 -24.40 -10.01
C LYS A 455 -49.16 -23.16 -10.78
N ASP A 456 -49.71 -22.93 -11.95
CA ASP A 456 -49.36 -21.81 -12.83
C ASP A 456 -49.76 -20.49 -12.18
N GLU A 457 -50.98 -20.38 -11.64
CA GLU A 457 -51.43 -19.20 -10.89
C GLU A 457 -50.58 -18.92 -9.64
N TYR A 458 -50.17 -20.01 -8.95
CA TYR A 458 -49.26 -19.85 -7.79
C TYR A 458 -47.92 -19.27 -8.19
N PHE A 459 -47.28 -19.72 -9.27
CA PHE A 459 -45.99 -19.22 -9.71
C PHE A 459 -46.09 -17.77 -10.19
N ASP A 460 -47.13 -17.43 -10.96
CA ASP A 460 -47.36 -16.06 -11.43
C ASP A 460 -47.54 -15.07 -10.30
N TYR A 461 -48.38 -15.40 -9.30
CA TYR A 461 -48.57 -14.53 -8.15
C TYR A 461 -47.31 -14.45 -7.27
N LYS A 462 -46.64 -15.57 -7.08
CA LYS A 462 -45.41 -15.63 -6.30
C LYS A 462 -44.33 -14.73 -6.92
N GLU A 463 -44.05 -14.85 -8.20
CA GLU A 463 -43.07 -14.02 -8.92
C GLU A 463 -43.42 -12.54 -8.82
N LYS A 464 -44.68 -12.16 -9.00
CA LYS A 464 -45.17 -10.79 -8.89
C LYS A 464 -44.90 -10.21 -7.48
N TYR A 465 -45.23 -10.96 -6.43
CA TYR A 465 -45.02 -10.48 -5.06
C TYR A 465 -43.56 -10.49 -4.65
N GLU A 466 -42.76 -11.48 -5.06
CA GLU A 466 -41.32 -11.53 -4.79
C GLU A 466 -40.58 -10.39 -5.51
N SER A 467 -40.93 -10.08 -6.78
CA SER A 467 -40.40 -8.89 -7.48
C SER A 467 -40.73 -7.60 -6.72
N ARG A 468 -41.98 -7.44 -6.26
CA ARG A 468 -42.38 -6.25 -5.50
C ARG A 468 -41.65 -6.14 -4.16
N ILE A 469 -41.38 -7.27 -3.48
CA ILE A 469 -40.58 -7.32 -2.23
C ILE A 469 -39.14 -6.90 -2.52
N ALA A 470 -38.57 -7.33 -3.63
CA ALA A 470 -37.21 -6.95 -4.05
C ALA A 470 -37.10 -5.43 -4.32
N ASP A 471 -38.06 -4.86 -5.05
CA ASP A 471 -38.10 -3.40 -5.32
C ASP A 471 -38.18 -2.60 -4.01
N LEU A 472 -39.09 -3.01 -3.11
CA LEU A 472 -39.25 -2.35 -1.80
C LEU A 472 -38.01 -2.50 -0.92
N ALA A 473 -37.28 -3.61 -1.03
CA ALA A 473 -36.03 -3.80 -0.29
C ALA A 473 -34.91 -2.84 -0.78
N VAL A 474 -34.81 -2.62 -2.08
CA VAL A 474 -33.88 -1.65 -2.67
C VAL A 474 -34.25 -0.22 -2.25
N GLU A 475 -35.55 0.14 -2.33
CA GLU A 475 -36.02 1.45 -1.86
C GLU A 475 -35.67 1.67 -0.37
N MET A 476 -35.87 0.66 0.45
CA MET A 476 -35.57 0.69 1.88
C MET A 476 -34.08 0.89 2.15
N GLU A 477 -33.20 0.19 1.44
CA GLU A 477 -31.74 0.31 1.56
C GLU A 477 -31.28 1.74 1.23
N GLN A 478 -31.82 2.35 0.16
CA GLN A 478 -31.54 3.74 -0.21
C GLN A 478 -31.97 4.73 0.87
N LEU A 479 -33.16 4.52 1.49
CA LEU A 479 -33.65 5.36 2.58
C LEU A 479 -32.80 5.20 3.85
N GLU A 480 -32.39 3.98 4.18
CA GLU A 480 -31.50 3.69 5.33
C GLU A 480 -30.10 4.30 5.14
N ASP A 481 -29.57 4.30 3.91
CA ASP A 481 -28.29 4.94 3.56
C ASP A 481 -28.39 6.47 3.67
N GLY A 482 -29.50 7.06 3.20
CA GLY A 482 -29.76 8.47 3.35
C GLY A 482 -29.81 8.88 4.83
N LEU A 483 -30.52 8.11 5.66
CA LEU A 483 -30.61 8.36 7.11
C LEU A 483 -29.24 8.24 7.80
N ARG A 484 -28.45 7.20 7.48
CA ARG A 484 -27.08 7.03 8.02
C ARG A 484 -26.19 8.20 7.69
N THR A 485 -26.26 8.70 6.43
CA THR A 485 -25.49 9.86 5.99
C THR A 485 -25.88 11.12 6.76
N MET A 486 -27.17 11.34 6.98
CA MET A 486 -27.66 12.50 7.75
C MET A 486 -27.24 12.42 9.22
N ASP A 487 -27.27 11.24 9.83
CA ASP A 487 -26.88 11.04 11.24
C ASP A 487 -25.37 11.24 11.42
N ALA A 488 -24.53 10.70 10.51
CA ALA A 488 -23.08 10.89 10.52
C ALA A 488 -22.70 12.39 10.40
N LYS A 489 -23.35 13.12 9.50
CA LYS A 489 -23.12 14.57 9.32
C LYS A 489 -23.48 15.37 10.56
N ALA A 490 -24.59 15.03 11.22
CA ALA A 490 -24.99 15.74 12.44
C ALA A 490 -24.05 15.47 13.62
N GLU A 491 -23.51 14.25 13.72
CA GLU A 491 -22.52 13.91 14.73
C GLU A 491 -21.21 14.67 14.50
N GLN A 492 -20.77 14.74 13.25
CA GLN A 492 -19.58 15.51 12.86
C GLN A 492 -19.73 17.00 13.16
N HIS A 493 -20.88 17.59 12.88
CA HIS A 493 -21.15 19.00 13.21
C HIS A 493 -21.07 19.25 14.73
N ARG A 494 -21.68 18.39 15.54
CA ARG A 494 -21.60 18.50 17.01
C ARG A 494 -20.16 18.42 17.51
N ALA A 495 -19.34 17.54 16.88
CA ALA A 495 -17.94 17.44 17.23
C ALA A 495 -17.17 18.73 16.93
N LEU A 496 -17.43 19.37 15.76
CA LEU A 496 -16.83 20.66 15.39
C LEU A 496 -17.29 21.79 16.30
N GLU A 497 -18.57 21.84 16.70
CA GLU A 497 -19.07 22.81 17.69
C GLU A 497 -18.36 22.66 19.04
N GLN A 498 -18.17 21.44 19.51
CA GLN A 498 -17.47 21.16 20.76
C GLN A 498 -16.00 21.58 20.68
N ASP A 499 -15.32 21.33 19.55
CA ASP A 499 -13.95 21.73 19.31
C ASP A 499 -13.80 23.25 19.28
N ALA A 500 -14.70 23.96 18.59
CA ALA A 500 -14.73 25.41 18.55
C ALA A 500 -14.96 26.01 19.95
N ALA A 501 -15.90 25.46 20.72
CA ALA A 501 -16.15 25.89 22.10
C ALA A 501 -14.95 25.64 23.01
N GLN A 502 -14.26 24.52 22.86
CA GLN A 502 -13.05 24.21 23.63
C GLN A 502 -11.91 25.19 23.33
N ILE A 503 -11.64 25.49 22.05
CA ILE A 503 -10.58 26.42 21.63
C ILE A 503 -10.92 27.83 22.15
N LYS A 504 -12.17 28.23 22.09
CA LYS A 504 -12.65 29.54 22.54
C LYS A 504 -12.50 29.74 24.05
N THR A 505 -12.65 28.66 24.84
CA THR A 505 -12.58 28.71 26.31
C THR A 505 -11.13 28.66 26.81
N ASP A 506 -10.33 27.73 26.33
CA ASP A 506 -9.01 27.45 26.90
C ASP A 506 -7.84 27.95 26.05
N ARG A 507 -8.06 28.28 24.76
CA ARG A 507 -7.01 28.56 23.75
C ARG A 507 -5.90 27.49 23.69
N ALA A 508 -6.06 26.39 24.40
CA ALA A 508 -5.08 25.33 24.51
C ALA A 508 -5.25 24.31 23.39
N LEU A 509 -4.33 24.30 22.44
CA LEU A 509 -4.27 23.29 21.40
C LEU A 509 -3.73 21.97 21.98
N THR A 510 -4.55 20.92 21.97
CA THR A 510 -4.11 19.58 22.33
C THR A 510 -3.62 18.81 21.08
N GLY A 511 -2.74 17.81 21.29
CA GLY A 511 -2.27 16.97 20.18
C GLY A 511 -3.41 16.25 19.45
N ALA A 512 -4.47 15.86 20.17
CA ALA A 512 -5.65 15.22 19.59
C ALA A 512 -6.45 16.18 18.68
N LEU A 513 -6.63 17.44 19.12
CA LEU A 513 -7.27 18.50 18.33
C LEU A 513 -6.51 18.78 17.04
N ILE A 514 -5.19 18.96 17.15
CA ILE A 514 -4.31 19.21 16.00
C ILE A 514 -4.34 18.05 14.99
N GLU A 515 -4.30 16.82 15.49
CA GLU A 515 -4.35 15.64 14.60
C GLU A 515 -5.68 15.51 13.87
N ARG A 516 -6.78 15.89 14.52
CA ARG A 516 -8.13 15.83 13.94
C ARG A 516 -8.41 16.96 12.96
N LEU A 517 -8.00 18.18 13.27
CA LEU A 517 -8.40 19.40 12.54
C LEU A 517 -7.39 19.84 11.47
N ILE A 518 -6.09 19.57 11.67
CA ILE A 518 -5.03 20.08 10.81
C ILE A 518 -4.40 18.93 10.01
N ASP A 519 -4.35 19.11 8.69
CA ASP A 519 -3.59 18.23 7.80
C ASP A 519 -2.13 18.72 7.67
N ARG A 520 -1.93 19.98 7.33
CA ARG A 520 -0.63 20.55 7.01
C ARG A 520 -0.55 22.03 7.38
N ILE A 521 0.61 22.45 7.86
CA ILE A 521 0.94 23.84 8.18
C ILE A 521 2.17 24.21 7.35
N GLU A 522 2.08 25.25 6.55
CA GLU A 522 3.20 25.79 5.78
C GLU A 522 3.59 27.16 6.33
N VAL A 523 4.89 27.35 6.58
CA VAL A 523 5.42 28.60 7.10
C VAL A 523 6.38 29.21 6.09
N SER A 524 6.14 30.47 5.72
CA SER A 524 7.01 31.24 4.82
C SER A 524 8.17 31.91 5.57
N HIS A 525 9.14 32.44 4.82
CA HIS A 525 10.24 33.25 5.37
C HIS A 525 9.71 34.49 6.10
N ASP A 526 8.69 35.12 5.57
CA ASP A 526 8.03 36.30 6.12
C ASP A 526 7.08 35.97 7.28
N LYS A 527 7.14 34.72 7.77
CA LYS A 527 6.31 34.19 8.87
C LYS A 527 4.81 34.16 8.54
N GLN A 528 4.44 34.20 7.27
CA GLN A 528 3.07 33.89 6.88
C GLN A 528 2.81 32.41 7.06
N ILE A 529 1.65 32.08 7.62
CA ILE A 529 1.26 30.71 7.92
C ILE A 529 0.07 30.36 7.03
N THR A 530 0.17 29.27 6.31
CA THR A 530 -0.94 28.68 5.55
C THR A 530 -1.28 27.35 6.20
N VAL A 531 -2.53 27.17 6.57
CA VAL A 531 -3.02 25.96 7.21
C VAL A 531 -3.97 25.24 6.26
N ARG A 532 -3.73 23.96 6.03
CA ARG A 532 -4.68 23.06 5.37
C ARG A 532 -5.43 22.32 6.45
N TYR A 533 -6.74 22.57 6.52
CA TYR A 533 -7.62 21.90 7.46
C TYR A 533 -8.18 20.62 6.87
N ARG A 534 -8.42 19.61 7.69
CA ARG A 534 -9.03 18.33 7.25
C ARG A 534 -10.52 18.47 6.96
N PHE A 535 -11.19 19.37 7.62
CA PHE A 535 -12.64 19.60 7.44
C PHE A 535 -12.99 20.46 6.22
N GLN A 536 -12.04 21.17 5.60
CA GLN A 536 -12.30 22.01 4.41
C GLN A 536 -12.64 21.21 3.17
N SER A 537 -11.95 20.08 2.93
CA SER A 537 -12.21 19.24 1.76
C SER A 537 -13.61 18.61 1.75
N GLU A 538 -14.21 18.44 2.93
CA GLU A 538 -15.55 17.89 3.08
C GLU A 538 -16.63 18.92 2.78
N PHE A 539 -16.37 20.21 3.05
CA PHE A 539 -17.27 21.32 2.74
C PHE A 539 -17.21 21.72 1.25
N GLU A 540 -16.05 21.65 0.61
CA GLU A 540 -15.91 21.88 -0.85
C GLU A 540 -16.70 20.83 -1.63
N THR A 541 -16.62 19.56 -1.26
CA THR A 541 -17.42 18.48 -1.87
C THR A 541 -18.91 18.68 -1.66
N TYR A 542 -19.33 19.28 -0.54
CA TYR A 542 -20.73 19.56 -0.27
C TYR A 542 -21.28 20.72 -1.11
N ALA A 543 -20.49 21.77 -1.31
CA ALA A 543 -20.85 22.89 -2.20
C ALA A 543 -21.02 22.42 -3.66
N GLU A 544 -20.13 21.54 -4.14
CA GLU A 544 -20.22 20.93 -5.46
C GLU A 544 -21.47 20.03 -5.61
N VAL A 545 -21.82 19.25 -4.59
CA VAL A 545 -23.03 18.40 -4.60
C VAL A 545 -24.31 19.25 -4.56
N LEU A 546 -24.33 20.35 -3.78
CA LEU A 546 -25.48 21.29 -3.77
C LEU A 546 -25.65 22.02 -5.12
N GLU A 547 -24.56 22.35 -5.79
CA GLU A 547 -24.59 22.98 -7.11
C GLU A 547 -25.07 21.99 -8.18
N GLN A 548 -24.73 20.72 -8.09
CA GLN A 548 -25.27 19.65 -8.94
C GLN A 548 -26.76 19.38 -8.67
N CYS A 549 -27.21 19.41 -7.43
CA CYS A 549 -28.62 19.26 -7.08
C CYS A 549 -29.48 20.47 -7.47
N ARG A 550 -28.90 21.68 -7.56
CA ARG A 550 -29.60 22.87 -8.10
C ARG A 550 -29.77 22.84 -9.62
N ASN A 551 -28.93 22.08 -10.31
CA ASN A 551 -28.95 21.96 -11.77
C ASN A 551 -29.72 20.72 -12.27
N MET A 552 -30.26 19.89 -11.37
CA MET A 552 -31.26 18.83 -11.61
C MET A 552 -32.67 19.33 -11.22
#